data_69c44b24ca71e2a06d94c53aeff559b5
#
_entry.id   69c44b24ca71e2a06d94c53aeff559b5
#
_cell.length_a   1.000
_cell.length_b   1.000
_cell.length_c   1.000
_cell.angle_alpha   90.00
_cell.angle_beta   90.00
_cell.angle_gamma   90.00
#
_symmetry.space_group_name_H-M   'P 1'
#
loop_
_entity.id
_entity.type
_entity.pdbx_description
1 polymer ?
#
loop_
_entity_poly.entity_id
_entity_poly.type
_entity_poly.pdbx_seq_one_letter_code
_entity_poly.pdbx_strand_id
1 'polypeptide(L)'
;MSIYNRYSDYLKDRYKERVYKLPVSIPVSCPNRLNGKKGCSYCGGEGAGFENLSGTFSVYEQLSKNKEYIGKRYKAKKFIAYFQSFTNTFLPVCDFEKYINEASEVSDIVEIAVSTRPDCIHEKYLDVLKKIKEEKNINITVELGLQTVNYHSLKKVNRGHTLAEYIDAVLRIKKYGFQICTHIILNLPWDNIDDSVECAKIVSVLGSDYIKLHALYIEKDTDMADEYMRGDFEICSVSEYKDRVIDFLRHLSPDIAVQRIIGRAPEENTLFSNWSMSWWKIHDEIEKEMTEKGYIQGDLYMYTDGSAVRNFV
;
A
#
# COMPACT_ATOMS: atom_id res chain seq x y z
N MET A 1 18.31 -18.50 -0.90
CA MET A 1 17.80 -17.30 -1.59
C MET A 1 16.44 -16.95 -1.02
N SER A 2 16.09 -15.67 -0.91
CA SER A 2 14.72 -15.29 -0.54
C SER A 2 13.77 -15.68 -1.68
N ILE A 3 12.59 -16.17 -1.33
CA ILE A 3 11.57 -16.58 -2.33
C ILE A 3 10.91 -15.37 -3.02
N TYR A 4 11.02 -14.18 -2.44
CA TYR A 4 10.64 -12.92 -3.06
C TYR A 4 11.55 -11.77 -2.60
N ASN A 5 11.54 -10.66 -3.33
CA ASN A 5 12.32 -9.46 -3.04
C ASN A 5 11.72 -8.72 -1.83
N ARG A 6 12.26 -8.95 -0.64
CA ARG A 6 11.76 -8.37 0.61
C ARG A 6 12.11 -6.89 0.68
N TYR A 7 11.14 -6.05 0.96
CA TYR A 7 11.35 -4.61 1.14
C TYR A 7 12.36 -4.25 2.23
N SER A 8 12.44 -5.04 3.31
CA SER A 8 13.46 -4.85 4.35
C SER A 8 14.90 -5.00 3.83
N ASP A 9 15.11 -5.96 2.94
CA ASP A 9 16.42 -6.21 2.34
C ASP A 9 16.74 -5.14 1.31
N TYR A 10 15.75 -4.77 0.48
CA TYR A 10 15.85 -3.65 -0.44
C TYR A 10 16.24 -2.34 0.27
N LEU A 11 15.56 -1.99 1.38
CA LEU A 11 15.89 -0.79 2.15
C LEU A 11 17.32 -0.86 2.74
N LYS A 12 17.70 -2.02 3.25
CA LYS A 12 19.05 -2.23 3.79
C LYS A 12 20.12 -2.06 2.71
N ASP A 13 19.87 -2.59 1.52
CA ASP A 13 20.80 -2.45 0.40
C ASP A 13 20.90 -1.01 -0.09
N ARG A 14 19.77 -0.30 -0.14
CA ARG A 14 19.71 1.08 -0.59
C ARG A 14 20.33 2.06 0.41
N TYR A 15 19.98 1.94 1.68
CA TYR A 15 20.38 2.91 2.70
C TYR A 15 21.57 2.45 3.54
N LYS A 16 22.07 1.21 3.37
CA LYS A 16 23.17 0.57 4.10
C LYS A 16 22.94 0.49 5.62
N GLU A 17 21.71 0.70 6.05
CA GLU A 17 21.26 0.70 7.45
C GLU A 17 19.82 0.16 7.53
N ARG A 18 19.39 -0.20 8.74
CA ARG A 18 17.98 -0.52 8.98
C ARG A 18 17.15 0.76 8.95
N VAL A 19 16.08 0.72 8.17
CA VAL A 19 15.15 1.84 8.01
C VAL A 19 13.77 1.42 8.50
N TYR A 20 13.11 2.28 9.27
CA TYR A 20 11.77 2.04 9.79
C TYR A 20 10.81 3.15 9.39
N LYS A 21 9.58 2.76 9.06
CA LYS A 21 8.48 3.72 8.85
C LYS A 21 8.00 4.29 10.17
N LEU A 22 7.87 5.61 10.24
CA LEU A 22 7.27 6.34 11.34
C LEU A 22 5.91 6.87 10.87
N PRO A 23 4.80 6.30 11.35
CA PRO A 23 3.48 6.73 10.91
C PRO A 23 3.17 8.16 11.40
N VAL A 24 2.50 8.92 10.52
CA VAL A 24 2.07 10.30 10.76
C VAL A 24 0.60 10.42 10.41
N SER A 25 -0.16 11.08 11.26
CA SER A 25 -1.55 11.47 11.02
C SER A 25 -1.66 12.98 10.87
N ILE A 26 -2.35 13.43 9.82
CA ILE A 26 -2.70 14.84 9.58
C ILE A 26 -4.23 14.97 9.49
N PRO A 27 -4.80 16.15 9.73
CA PRO A 27 -6.24 16.38 9.68
C PRO A 27 -6.75 16.37 8.24
N VAL A 28 -6.86 15.20 7.64
CA VAL A 28 -7.26 14.96 6.27
C VAL A 28 -8.39 13.93 6.23
N SER A 29 -9.19 14.00 5.17
CA SER A 29 -10.28 13.07 4.88
C SER A 29 -10.09 12.40 3.53
N CYS A 30 -11.17 11.96 2.92
CA CYS A 30 -11.21 11.32 1.61
C CYS A 30 -12.37 11.89 0.79
N PRO A 31 -12.25 12.08 -0.53
CA PRO A 31 -13.36 12.53 -1.39
C PRO A 31 -14.63 11.69 -1.22
N ASN A 32 -14.50 10.39 -0.99
CA ASN A 32 -15.65 9.51 -0.78
C ASN A 32 -16.42 9.77 0.53
N ARG A 33 -15.87 10.59 1.45
CA ARG A 33 -16.49 10.96 2.72
C ARG A 33 -17.11 12.35 2.71
N LEU A 34 -17.11 13.04 1.59
CA LEU A 34 -17.78 14.33 1.43
C LEU A 34 -19.30 14.20 1.58
N ASN A 35 -19.93 15.25 2.10
CA ASN A 35 -21.38 15.37 2.22
C ASN A 35 -22.04 14.23 3.06
N GLY A 36 -21.37 13.78 4.12
CA GLY A 36 -21.89 12.77 5.05
C GLY A 36 -21.81 11.32 4.54
N LYS A 37 -21.12 11.07 3.42
CA LYS A 37 -20.91 9.69 2.93
C LYS A 37 -19.89 8.95 3.81
N LYS A 38 -20.07 7.64 3.97
CA LYS A 38 -19.22 6.78 4.83
C LYS A 38 -17.83 6.48 4.22
N GLY A 39 -17.62 6.67 2.91
CA GLY A 39 -16.37 6.36 2.24
C GLY A 39 -16.46 5.14 1.32
N CYS A 40 -15.36 4.40 1.16
CA CYS A 40 -15.40 3.06 0.57
C CYS A 40 -16.17 2.13 1.52
N SER A 41 -16.90 1.14 0.97
CA SER A 41 -17.81 0.29 1.76
C SER A 41 -17.11 -0.47 2.90
N TYR A 42 -15.81 -0.74 2.79
CA TYR A 42 -14.99 -1.43 3.80
C TYR A 42 -14.23 -0.49 4.75
N CYS A 43 -14.29 0.84 4.54
CA CYS A 43 -13.42 1.78 5.25
C CYS A 43 -14.07 2.31 6.52
N GLY A 44 -13.58 1.88 7.67
CA GLY A 44 -14.02 2.34 9.00
C GLY A 44 -13.67 3.80 9.32
N GLY A 45 -14.09 4.25 10.50
CA GLY A 45 -13.98 5.65 10.94
C GLY A 45 -12.56 6.21 10.98
N GLU A 46 -11.58 5.39 11.35
CA GLU A 46 -10.17 5.77 11.50
C GLU A 46 -9.32 5.49 10.25
N GLY A 47 -9.91 4.88 9.22
CA GLY A 47 -9.16 4.46 8.03
C GLY A 47 -8.06 3.44 8.38
N ALA A 48 -6.90 3.52 7.72
CA ALA A 48 -5.77 2.63 7.98
C ALA A 48 -4.87 3.08 9.15
N GLY A 49 -5.28 4.08 9.93
CA GLY A 49 -4.43 4.80 10.88
C GLY A 49 -4.51 4.37 12.33
N PHE A 50 -5.00 3.17 12.65
CA PHE A 50 -5.17 2.69 14.04
C PHE A 50 -3.86 2.59 14.86
N GLU A 51 -2.70 2.69 14.23
CA GLU A 51 -1.40 2.71 14.90
C GLU A 51 -0.81 4.13 15.05
N ASN A 52 -1.52 5.18 14.63
CA ASN A 52 -1.02 6.54 14.61
C ASN A 52 -1.19 7.24 15.97
N LEU A 53 -0.27 8.18 16.26
CA LEU A 53 -0.49 9.14 17.32
C LEU A 53 -1.64 10.10 16.95
N SER A 54 -2.25 10.71 17.97
CA SER A 54 -3.32 11.69 17.76
C SER A 54 -2.87 12.83 16.82
N GLY A 55 -3.71 13.19 15.85
CA GLY A 55 -3.48 14.32 14.94
C GLY A 55 -3.49 15.71 15.62
N THR A 56 -3.60 15.77 16.96
CA THR A 56 -3.43 17.00 17.75
C THR A 56 -1.96 17.43 17.88
N PHE A 57 -1.02 16.48 17.69
CA PHE A 57 0.40 16.78 17.63
C PHE A 57 0.81 17.27 16.23
N SER A 58 1.76 18.20 16.15
CA SER A 58 2.39 18.56 14.89
C SER A 58 3.08 17.36 14.25
N VAL A 59 3.31 17.38 12.94
CA VAL A 59 4.02 16.32 12.23
C VAL A 59 5.43 16.12 12.82
N TYR A 60 6.11 17.23 13.12
CA TYR A 60 7.42 17.19 13.75
C TYR A 60 7.40 16.48 15.11
N GLU A 61 6.42 16.77 15.97
CA GLU A 61 6.29 16.13 17.29
C GLU A 61 5.97 14.63 17.17
N GLN A 62 5.05 14.27 16.26
CA GLN A 62 4.71 12.85 16.02
C GLN A 62 5.94 12.06 15.57
N LEU A 63 6.68 12.57 14.60
CA LEU A 63 7.88 11.92 14.09
C LEU A 63 8.98 11.84 15.15
N SER A 64 9.19 12.90 15.92
CA SER A 64 10.19 12.93 16.99
C SER A 64 9.92 11.89 18.07
N LYS A 65 8.67 11.77 18.52
CA LYS A 65 8.24 10.76 19.51
C LYS A 65 8.39 9.33 18.96
N ASN A 66 7.88 9.10 17.75
CA ASN A 66 7.97 7.79 17.09
C ASN A 66 9.43 7.39 16.83
N LYS A 67 10.28 8.33 16.42
CA LYS A 67 11.71 8.12 16.21
C LYS A 67 12.42 7.70 17.50
N GLU A 68 12.14 8.40 18.61
CA GLU A 68 12.72 8.04 19.90
C GLU A 68 12.33 6.63 20.33
N TYR A 69 11.05 6.30 20.25
CA TYR A 69 10.52 4.98 20.61
C TYR A 69 11.12 3.85 19.73
N ILE A 70 11.03 4.01 18.40
CA ILE A 70 11.48 3.01 17.42
C ILE A 70 13.01 2.90 17.43
N GLY A 71 13.70 4.02 17.53
CA GLY A 71 15.18 4.07 17.60
C GLY A 71 15.70 3.29 18.79
N LYS A 72 15.13 3.48 19.98
CA LYS A 72 15.50 2.74 21.20
C LYS A 72 15.19 1.24 21.07
N ARG A 73 13.98 0.90 20.60
CA ARG A 73 13.50 -0.49 20.56
C ARG A 73 14.24 -1.35 19.54
N TYR A 74 14.48 -0.81 18.34
CA TYR A 74 15.00 -1.56 17.19
C TYR A 74 16.43 -1.16 16.77
N LYS A 75 17.07 -0.24 17.51
CA LYS A 75 18.40 0.33 17.19
C LYS A 75 18.44 0.89 15.77
N ALA A 76 17.31 1.48 15.33
CA ALA A 76 17.19 2.10 14.02
C ALA A 76 17.86 3.46 14.00
N LYS A 77 18.50 3.80 12.86
CA LYS A 77 19.21 5.08 12.68
C LYS A 77 18.65 5.91 11.53
N LYS A 78 17.86 5.30 10.64
CA LYS A 78 17.23 5.97 9.49
C LYS A 78 15.74 5.67 9.47
N PHE A 79 14.96 6.64 9.01
CA PHE A 79 13.51 6.57 9.12
C PHE A 79 12.83 7.08 7.85
N ILE A 80 11.62 6.58 7.63
CA ILE A 80 10.70 7.04 6.58
C ILE A 80 9.53 7.73 7.29
N ALA A 81 9.30 9.01 7.02
CA ALA A 81 8.08 9.69 7.46
C ALA A 81 6.91 9.17 6.62
N TYR A 82 5.93 8.52 7.25
CA TYR A 82 4.87 7.81 6.55
C TYR A 82 3.49 8.42 6.82
N PHE A 83 2.99 9.20 5.88
CA PHE A 83 1.64 9.76 5.87
C PHE A 83 0.66 8.66 5.43
N GLN A 84 0.09 7.97 6.42
CA GLN A 84 -0.61 6.70 6.21
C GLN A 84 -2.12 6.85 6.01
N SER A 85 -2.78 7.67 6.84
CA SER A 85 -4.23 7.67 6.97
C SER A 85 -4.93 8.41 5.83
N PHE A 86 -6.02 7.87 5.32
CA PHE A 86 -6.91 8.50 4.32
C PHE A 86 -6.21 8.90 3.01
N THR A 87 -6.54 10.07 2.48
CA THR A 87 -6.04 10.61 1.21
C THR A 87 -5.22 11.86 1.49
N ASN A 88 -3.90 11.72 1.71
CA ASN A 88 -3.04 12.79 2.21
C ASN A 88 -2.83 13.95 1.24
N THR A 89 -3.31 13.87 0.03
CA THR A 89 -3.36 14.97 -0.94
C THR A 89 -4.77 15.58 -1.08
N PHE A 90 -5.72 15.20 -0.20
CA PHE A 90 -7.07 15.76 -0.20
C PHE A 90 -7.19 16.91 0.82
N LEU A 91 -6.38 17.96 0.63
CA LEU A 91 -6.35 19.19 1.42
C LEU A 91 -5.73 20.31 0.57
N PRO A 92 -5.81 21.60 1.00
CA PRO A 92 -5.13 22.68 0.29
C PRO A 92 -3.63 22.44 0.13
N VAL A 93 -3.06 22.80 -1.03
CA VAL A 93 -1.63 22.56 -1.33
C VAL A 93 -0.72 23.25 -0.31
N CYS A 94 -1.09 24.45 0.17
CA CYS A 94 -0.31 25.15 1.20
C CYS A 94 -0.23 24.38 2.52
N ASP A 95 -1.32 23.71 2.93
CA ASP A 95 -1.33 22.90 4.14
C ASP A 95 -0.52 21.62 3.94
N PHE A 96 -0.64 21.00 2.76
CA PHE A 96 0.21 19.87 2.39
C PHE A 96 1.70 20.24 2.43
N GLU A 97 2.09 21.35 1.80
CA GLU A 97 3.47 21.84 1.82
C GLU A 97 3.98 22.07 3.24
N LYS A 98 3.17 22.64 4.12
CA LYS A 98 3.50 22.82 5.54
C LYS A 98 3.82 21.48 6.21
N TYR A 99 2.96 20.46 6.08
CA TYR A 99 3.16 19.16 6.71
C TYR A 99 4.39 18.42 6.16
N ILE A 100 4.63 18.51 4.86
CA ILE A 100 5.81 17.89 4.23
C ILE A 100 7.10 18.60 4.68
N ASN A 101 7.09 19.94 4.82
CA ASN A 101 8.22 20.68 5.38
C ASN A 101 8.49 20.27 6.82
N GLU A 102 7.48 20.22 7.69
CA GLU A 102 7.65 19.74 9.10
C GLU A 102 8.29 18.34 9.16
N ALA A 103 7.88 17.43 8.28
CA ALA A 103 8.46 16.09 8.21
C ALA A 103 9.93 16.12 7.78
N SER A 104 10.29 17.01 6.85
CA SER A 104 11.64 17.12 6.31
C SER A 104 12.65 17.75 7.29
N GLU A 105 12.18 18.45 8.32
CA GLU A 105 13.04 19.04 9.36
C GLU A 105 13.47 18.03 10.44
N VAL A 106 12.85 16.86 10.51
CA VAL A 106 13.23 15.83 11.47
C VAL A 106 14.49 15.12 10.99
N SER A 107 15.53 15.11 11.83
CA SER A 107 16.81 14.48 11.49
C SER A 107 16.66 12.98 11.22
N ASP A 108 17.50 12.45 10.33
CA ASP A 108 17.57 11.03 9.95
C ASP A 108 16.32 10.52 9.18
N ILE A 109 15.42 11.40 8.76
CA ILE A 109 14.42 11.09 7.75
C ILE A 109 15.12 11.01 6.39
N VAL A 110 15.12 9.81 5.80
CA VAL A 110 15.75 9.55 4.49
C VAL A 110 14.75 9.45 3.36
N GLU A 111 13.47 9.31 3.71
CA GLU A 111 12.37 9.18 2.76
C GLU A 111 11.07 9.73 3.36
N ILE A 112 10.24 10.33 2.51
CA ILE A 112 8.85 10.68 2.83
C ILE A 112 7.94 9.82 1.95
N ALA A 113 7.07 9.03 2.57
CA ALA A 113 6.07 8.21 1.90
C ALA A 113 4.67 8.80 2.13
N VAL A 114 3.94 9.05 1.04
CA VAL A 114 2.62 9.70 1.06
C VAL A 114 1.57 8.78 0.47
N SER A 115 0.63 8.31 1.30
CA SER A 115 -0.49 7.49 0.83
C SER A 115 -1.62 8.38 0.29
N THR A 116 -2.09 8.04 -0.90
CA THR A 116 -3.19 8.78 -1.54
C THR A 116 -3.99 7.89 -2.49
N ARG A 117 -5.10 8.42 -2.98
CA ARG A 117 -5.88 7.82 -4.07
C ARG A 117 -5.30 8.24 -5.41
N PRO A 118 -5.38 7.38 -6.44
CA PRO A 118 -4.89 7.71 -7.79
C PRO A 118 -5.49 8.99 -8.38
N ASP A 119 -6.78 9.21 -8.20
CA ASP A 119 -7.52 10.38 -8.68
C ASP A 119 -7.32 11.66 -7.84
N CYS A 120 -6.53 11.59 -6.77
CA CYS A 120 -6.29 12.71 -5.87
C CYS A 120 -4.87 13.26 -5.94
N ILE A 121 -4.00 12.73 -6.79
CA ILE A 121 -2.64 13.25 -6.95
C ILE A 121 -2.56 14.20 -8.14
N HIS A 122 -2.38 15.49 -7.88
CA HIS A 122 -2.23 16.53 -8.89
C HIS A 122 -0.78 17.02 -8.94
N GLU A 123 -0.33 17.58 -10.07
CA GLU A 123 1.04 18.03 -10.27
C GLU A 123 1.52 19.01 -9.18
N LYS A 124 0.66 19.88 -8.68
CA LYS A 124 1.01 20.82 -7.59
C LYS A 124 1.51 20.13 -6.31
N TYR A 125 0.97 18.96 -5.97
CA TYR A 125 1.47 18.17 -4.83
C TYR A 125 2.81 17.50 -5.18
N LEU A 126 2.97 17.06 -6.42
CA LEU A 126 4.23 16.49 -6.91
C LEU A 126 5.34 17.56 -6.95
N ASP A 127 5.01 18.82 -7.29
CA ASP A 127 5.96 19.93 -7.26
C ASP A 127 6.46 20.21 -5.84
N VAL A 128 5.58 20.19 -4.83
CA VAL A 128 5.97 20.31 -3.42
C VAL A 128 6.93 19.19 -3.02
N LEU A 129 6.60 17.95 -3.35
CA LEU A 129 7.46 16.80 -3.04
C LEU A 129 8.80 16.86 -3.78
N LYS A 130 8.82 17.34 -5.03
CA LYS A 130 10.03 17.54 -5.83
C LYS A 130 10.96 18.55 -5.19
N LYS A 131 10.43 19.69 -4.75
CA LYS A 131 11.18 20.73 -4.04
C LYS A 131 11.89 20.15 -2.81
N ILE A 132 11.18 19.38 -1.97
CA ILE A 132 11.78 18.76 -0.79
C ILE A 132 12.84 17.74 -1.16
N LYS A 133 12.60 16.89 -2.18
CA LYS A 133 13.59 15.92 -2.67
C LYS A 133 14.89 16.62 -3.09
N GLU A 134 14.80 17.73 -3.81
CA GLU A 134 15.94 18.47 -4.32
C GLU A 134 16.66 19.27 -3.23
N GLU A 135 15.92 19.96 -2.35
CA GLU A 135 16.51 20.83 -1.31
C GLU A 135 17.10 20.05 -0.13
N LYS A 136 16.46 18.94 0.27
CA LYS A 136 16.82 18.17 1.46
C LYS A 136 17.50 16.84 1.16
N ASN A 137 17.60 16.45 -0.11
CA ASN A 137 18.10 15.13 -0.55
C ASN A 137 17.34 13.97 0.12
N ILE A 138 16.03 14.11 0.30
CA ILE A 138 15.13 13.12 0.87
C ILE A 138 14.42 12.39 -0.28
N ASN A 139 14.37 11.06 -0.24
CA ASN A 139 13.64 10.28 -1.25
C ASN A 139 12.12 10.43 -1.07
N ILE A 140 11.40 10.29 -2.17
CA ILE A 140 9.94 10.38 -2.17
C ILE A 140 9.35 9.07 -2.68
N THR A 141 8.38 8.54 -1.94
CA THR A 141 7.51 7.43 -2.35
C THR A 141 6.06 7.89 -2.32
N VAL A 142 5.33 7.68 -3.41
CA VAL A 142 3.88 7.86 -3.43
C VAL A 142 3.23 6.48 -3.31
N GLU A 143 2.44 6.28 -2.25
CA GLU A 143 1.70 5.04 -2.04
C GLU A 143 0.29 5.17 -2.61
N LEU A 144 -0.01 4.41 -3.67
CA LEU A 144 -1.27 4.47 -4.40
C LEU A 144 -2.18 3.29 -4.04
N GLY A 145 -3.38 3.59 -3.56
CA GLY A 145 -4.38 2.57 -3.28
C GLY A 145 -5.16 2.18 -4.55
N LEU A 146 -4.63 1.28 -5.39
CA LEU A 146 -5.35 0.69 -6.50
C LEU A 146 -6.46 -0.23 -5.99
N GLN A 147 -6.15 -1.14 -5.09
CA GLN A 147 -6.95 -2.18 -4.46
C GLN A 147 -7.18 -3.39 -5.36
N THR A 148 -7.69 -3.24 -6.57
CA THR A 148 -7.87 -4.26 -7.61
C THR A 148 -7.91 -3.62 -8.99
N VAL A 149 -7.68 -4.41 -10.03
CA VAL A 149 -7.90 -4.02 -11.43
C VAL A 149 -9.34 -4.23 -11.87
N ASN A 150 -10.11 -5.01 -11.12
CA ASN A 150 -11.49 -5.36 -11.45
C ASN A 150 -12.43 -4.16 -11.28
N TYR A 151 -12.89 -3.60 -12.41
CA TYR A 151 -13.79 -2.45 -12.42
C TYR A 151 -15.09 -2.67 -11.63
N HIS A 152 -15.65 -3.89 -11.69
CA HIS A 152 -16.89 -4.21 -10.99
C HIS A 152 -16.69 -4.20 -9.48
N SER A 153 -15.60 -4.76 -9.00
CA SER A 153 -15.22 -4.74 -7.57
C SER A 153 -14.95 -3.32 -7.09
N LEU A 154 -14.20 -2.50 -7.86
CA LEU A 154 -13.97 -1.10 -7.51
C LEU A 154 -15.28 -0.31 -7.39
N LYS A 155 -16.24 -0.55 -8.27
CA LYS A 155 -17.58 0.06 -8.22
C LYS A 155 -18.37 -0.43 -7.01
N LYS A 156 -18.37 -1.74 -6.75
CA LYS A 156 -19.06 -2.35 -5.60
C LYS A 156 -18.57 -1.78 -4.27
N VAL A 157 -17.25 -1.66 -4.09
CA VAL A 157 -16.68 -1.10 -2.85
C VAL A 157 -16.71 0.43 -2.80
N ASN A 158 -17.38 1.11 -3.74
CA ASN A 158 -17.43 2.58 -3.81
C ASN A 158 -16.03 3.22 -3.79
N ARG A 159 -15.08 2.66 -4.56
CA ARG A 159 -13.70 3.14 -4.53
C ARG A 159 -13.54 4.57 -5.05
N GLY A 160 -14.36 4.97 -6.03
CA GLY A 160 -14.41 6.32 -6.58
C GLY A 160 -13.31 6.64 -7.60
N HIS A 161 -12.51 5.65 -8.00
CA HIS A 161 -11.60 5.69 -9.15
C HIS A 161 -11.59 4.33 -9.83
N THR A 162 -11.04 4.27 -11.02
CA THR A 162 -10.88 3.05 -11.82
C THR A 162 -9.39 2.78 -12.10
N LEU A 163 -9.11 1.75 -12.90
CA LEU A 163 -7.76 1.45 -13.37
C LEU A 163 -7.18 2.58 -14.23
N ALA A 164 -8.03 3.32 -14.97
CA ALA A 164 -7.59 4.42 -15.82
C ALA A 164 -6.92 5.55 -15.01
N GLU A 165 -7.54 5.98 -13.91
CA GLU A 165 -6.96 7.01 -13.03
C GLU A 165 -5.67 6.51 -12.35
N TYR A 166 -5.59 5.21 -12.04
CA TYR A 166 -4.35 4.63 -11.51
C TYR A 166 -3.22 4.69 -12.53
N ILE A 167 -3.47 4.30 -13.78
CA ILE A 167 -2.48 4.36 -14.87
C ILE A 167 -1.99 5.80 -15.06
N ASP A 168 -2.91 6.76 -15.15
CA ASP A 168 -2.58 8.18 -15.29
C ASP A 168 -1.72 8.69 -14.12
N ALA A 169 -2.10 8.35 -12.87
CA ALA A 169 -1.33 8.73 -11.69
C ALA A 169 0.09 8.18 -11.71
N VAL A 170 0.25 6.89 -12.04
CA VAL A 170 1.57 6.25 -12.16
C VAL A 170 2.43 6.96 -13.20
N LEU A 171 1.89 7.21 -14.39
CA LEU A 171 2.62 7.89 -15.46
C LEU A 171 3.03 9.32 -15.08
N ARG A 172 2.18 10.05 -14.37
CA ARG A 172 2.52 11.40 -13.86
C ARG A 172 3.61 11.35 -12.78
N ILE A 173 3.48 10.48 -11.78
CA ILE A 173 4.44 10.36 -10.69
C ILE A 173 5.83 9.97 -11.22
N LYS A 174 5.89 9.07 -12.21
CA LYS A 174 7.16 8.65 -12.82
C LYS A 174 7.90 9.79 -13.52
N LYS A 175 7.21 10.79 -14.09
CA LYS A 175 7.85 11.98 -14.67
C LYS A 175 8.65 12.78 -13.65
N TYR A 176 8.29 12.68 -12.36
CA TYR A 176 9.00 13.32 -11.25
C TYR A 176 10.15 12.47 -10.69
N GLY A 177 10.32 11.26 -11.18
CA GLY A 177 11.35 10.33 -10.69
C GLY A 177 11.10 9.91 -9.23
N PHE A 178 9.84 9.84 -8.81
CA PHE A 178 9.44 9.34 -7.50
C PHE A 178 9.19 7.83 -7.54
N GLN A 179 9.36 7.18 -6.40
CA GLN A 179 9.02 5.78 -6.24
C GLN A 179 7.53 5.60 -6.00
N ILE A 180 7.03 4.47 -6.43
CA ILE A 180 5.61 4.12 -6.33
C ILE A 180 5.45 2.83 -5.54
N CYS A 181 4.63 2.87 -4.49
CA CYS A 181 4.13 1.70 -3.80
C CYS A 181 2.66 1.50 -4.15
N THR A 182 2.29 0.34 -4.66
CA THR A 182 0.90 0.02 -4.97
C THR A 182 0.27 -0.87 -3.91
N HIS A 183 -0.91 -0.50 -3.43
CA HIS A 183 -1.70 -1.28 -2.48
C HIS A 183 -2.75 -2.10 -3.20
N ILE A 184 -2.80 -3.41 -2.93
CA ILE A 184 -3.76 -4.38 -3.49
C ILE A 184 -4.42 -5.17 -2.37
N ILE A 185 -5.73 -5.41 -2.49
CA ILE A 185 -6.51 -6.30 -1.62
C ILE A 185 -6.82 -7.55 -2.44
N LEU A 186 -6.31 -8.70 -2.03
CA LEU A 186 -6.41 -9.93 -2.85
C LEU A 186 -7.65 -10.79 -2.59
N ASN A 187 -8.48 -10.45 -1.62
CA ASN A 187 -9.70 -11.19 -1.29
C ASN A 187 -10.96 -10.31 -1.29
N LEU A 188 -11.04 -9.35 -2.21
CA LEU A 188 -12.32 -8.69 -2.44
C LEU A 188 -13.34 -9.76 -2.91
N PRO A 189 -14.59 -9.73 -2.40
CA PRO A 189 -15.55 -10.83 -2.62
C PRO A 189 -15.88 -11.13 -4.07
N TRP A 190 -15.75 -10.15 -4.95
CA TRP A 190 -16.10 -10.24 -6.38
C TRP A 190 -14.89 -10.43 -7.29
N ASP A 191 -13.70 -10.56 -6.70
CA ASP A 191 -12.46 -10.87 -7.41
C ASP A 191 -12.19 -12.37 -7.39
N ASN A 192 -11.46 -12.83 -8.40
CA ASN A 192 -10.98 -14.19 -8.52
C ASN A 192 -9.44 -14.23 -8.65
N ILE A 193 -8.88 -15.39 -8.93
CA ILE A 193 -7.44 -15.56 -9.09
C ILE A 193 -6.90 -14.83 -10.32
N ASP A 194 -7.68 -14.76 -11.41
CA ASP A 194 -7.27 -14.06 -12.64
C ASP A 194 -7.15 -12.55 -12.40
N ASP A 195 -8.04 -11.96 -11.58
CA ASP A 195 -7.93 -10.55 -11.16
C ASP A 195 -6.64 -10.32 -10.37
N SER A 196 -6.22 -11.26 -9.52
CA SER A 196 -4.98 -11.19 -8.76
C SER A 196 -3.74 -11.25 -9.68
N VAL A 197 -3.75 -12.15 -10.66
CA VAL A 197 -2.70 -12.26 -11.67
C VAL A 197 -2.63 -11.00 -12.53
N GLU A 198 -3.77 -10.47 -12.96
CA GLU A 198 -3.79 -9.25 -13.76
C GLU A 198 -3.32 -8.02 -12.96
N CYS A 199 -3.62 -7.95 -11.65
CA CYS A 199 -3.02 -6.95 -10.77
C CYS A 199 -1.49 -7.03 -10.79
N ALA A 200 -0.90 -8.22 -10.66
CA ALA A 200 0.55 -8.41 -10.70
C ALA A 200 1.17 -7.96 -12.03
N LYS A 201 0.51 -8.29 -13.16
CA LYS A 201 0.95 -7.89 -14.50
C LYS A 201 0.90 -6.38 -14.69
N ILE A 202 -0.20 -5.73 -14.33
CA ILE A 202 -0.38 -4.28 -14.49
C ILE A 202 0.65 -3.50 -13.65
N VAL A 203 0.85 -3.84 -12.37
CA VAL A 203 1.82 -3.14 -11.54
C VAL A 203 3.25 -3.36 -12.02
N SER A 204 3.54 -4.53 -12.59
CA SER A 204 4.85 -4.85 -13.19
C SER A 204 5.13 -4.06 -14.46
N VAL A 205 4.18 -4.05 -15.41
CA VAL A 205 4.30 -3.33 -16.68
C VAL A 205 4.40 -1.83 -16.47
N LEU A 206 3.64 -1.29 -15.51
CA LEU A 206 3.71 0.12 -15.12
C LEU A 206 4.95 0.44 -14.28
N GLY A 207 5.69 -0.58 -13.83
CA GLY A 207 6.95 -0.44 -13.10
C GLY A 207 6.76 0.21 -11.73
N SER A 208 5.83 -0.27 -10.91
CA SER A 208 5.82 0.05 -9.48
C SER A 208 7.14 -0.39 -8.86
N ASP A 209 7.64 0.39 -7.90
CA ASP A 209 8.88 0.04 -7.18
C ASP A 209 8.59 -0.93 -6.03
N TYR A 210 7.42 -0.76 -5.41
CA TYR A 210 6.98 -1.54 -4.25
C TYR A 210 5.56 -2.02 -4.39
N ILE A 211 5.26 -3.12 -3.72
CA ILE A 211 3.90 -3.64 -3.58
C ILE A 211 3.56 -3.89 -2.11
N LYS A 212 2.30 -3.66 -1.74
CA LYS A 212 1.79 -3.89 -0.41
C LYS A 212 0.47 -4.65 -0.51
N LEU A 213 0.51 -5.95 -0.25
CA LEU A 213 -0.66 -6.80 -0.29
C LEU A 213 -1.44 -6.73 1.03
N HIS A 214 -2.74 -6.78 0.91
CA HIS A 214 -3.68 -6.75 2.02
C HIS A 214 -4.65 -7.91 1.91
N ALA A 215 -5.02 -8.49 3.06
CA ALA A 215 -6.28 -9.19 3.20
C ALA A 215 -7.36 -8.18 3.62
N LEU A 216 -8.53 -8.27 3.02
CA LEU A 216 -9.71 -7.54 3.44
C LEU A 216 -10.04 -7.91 4.89
N TYR A 217 -10.33 -6.91 5.70
CA TYR A 217 -11.02 -7.07 6.97
C TYR A 217 -12.29 -6.22 6.95
N ILE A 218 -13.30 -6.62 7.70
CA ILE A 218 -14.61 -5.97 7.73
C ILE A 218 -14.80 -5.37 9.12
N GLU A 219 -14.75 -4.04 9.19
CA GLU A 219 -15.05 -3.31 10.42
C GLU A 219 -16.57 -3.18 10.61
N LYS A 220 -17.02 -3.23 11.85
CA LYS A 220 -18.40 -2.88 12.22
C LYS A 220 -18.71 -1.45 11.77
N ASP A 221 -19.97 -1.11 11.68
CA ASP A 221 -20.47 0.23 11.30
C ASP A 221 -20.07 0.68 9.87
N THR A 222 -19.65 -0.27 9.01
CA THR A 222 -19.39 -0.04 7.57
C THR A 222 -20.53 -0.61 6.72
N ASP A 223 -20.71 -0.07 5.51
CA ASP A 223 -21.72 -0.60 4.59
C ASP A 223 -21.43 -2.06 4.22
N MET A 224 -20.16 -2.43 4.11
CA MET A 224 -19.73 -3.81 3.86
C MET A 224 -20.04 -4.74 5.04
N ALA A 225 -20.04 -4.25 6.28
CA ALA A 225 -20.46 -5.03 7.45
C ALA A 225 -21.94 -5.38 7.37
N ASP A 226 -22.78 -4.41 6.97
CA ASP A 226 -24.22 -4.63 6.80
C ASP A 226 -24.50 -5.65 5.69
N GLU A 227 -23.80 -5.56 4.55
CA GLU A 227 -23.88 -6.51 3.44
C GLU A 227 -23.42 -7.92 3.86
N TYR A 228 -22.30 -8.02 4.60
CA TYR A 228 -21.76 -9.28 5.09
C TYR A 228 -22.71 -9.98 6.08
N MET A 229 -23.32 -9.23 7.01
CA MET A 229 -24.29 -9.78 7.96
C MET A 229 -25.58 -10.26 7.29
N ARG A 230 -25.97 -9.67 6.15
CA ARG A 230 -27.10 -10.14 5.35
C ARG A 230 -26.77 -11.35 4.46
N GLY A 231 -25.50 -11.72 4.33
CA GLY A 231 -25.07 -12.78 3.43
C GLY A 231 -25.09 -12.38 1.95
N ASP A 232 -24.95 -11.09 1.63
CA ASP A 232 -24.99 -10.59 0.25
C ASP A 232 -23.74 -11.00 -0.55
N PHE A 233 -22.67 -11.43 0.12
CA PHE A 233 -21.46 -11.97 -0.46
C PHE A 233 -20.73 -12.92 0.52
N GLU A 234 -19.80 -13.70 -0.02
CA GLU A 234 -18.91 -14.55 0.76
C GLU A 234 -17.45 -14.12 0.58
N ILE A 235 -16.64 -14.29 1.61
CA ILE A 235 -15.18 -14.12 1.52
C ILE A 235 -14.57 -15.46 1.13
N CYS A 236 -13.65 -15.46 0.18
CA CYS A 236 -12.94 -16.68 -0.23
C CYS A 236 -12.27 -17.37 0.95
N SER A 237 -11.97 -18.65 0.83
CA SER A 237 -11.28 -19.44 1.85
C SER A 237 -9.83 -18.94 2.05
N VAL A 238 -9.24 -19.24 3.22
CA VAL A 238 -7.81 -18.93 3.46
C VAL A 238 -6.90 -19.65 2.47
N SER A 239 -7.27 -20.84 2.03
CA SER A 239 -6.52 -21.58 0.99
C SER A 239 -6.51 -20.80 -0.32
N GLU A 240 -7.68 -20.37 -0.77
CA GLU A 240 -7.80 -19.57 -2.00
C GLU A 240 -7.06 -18.24 -1.90
N TYR A 241 -7.09 -17.57 -0.73
CA TYR A 241 -6.29 -16.36 -0.52
C TYR A 241 -4.79 -16.64 -0.68
N LYS A 242 -4.30 -17.75 -0.11
CA LYS A 242 -2.89 -18.16 -0.26
C LYS A 242 -2.54 -18.42 -1.73
N ASP A 243 -3.39 -19.12 -2.46
CA ASP A 243 -3.20 -19.36 -3.89
C ASP A 243 -3.12 -18.04 -4.66
N ARG A 244 -4.01 -17.07 -4.39
CA ARG A 244 -4.00 -15.74 -5.00
C ARG A 244 -2.71 -14.98 -4.70
N VAL A 245 -2.20 -15.04 -3.45
CA VAL A 245 -0.92 -14.40 -3.09
C VAL A 245 0.25 -15.06 -3.82
N ILE A 246 0.28 -16.39 -3.86
CA ILE A 246 1.35 -17.15 -4.53
C ILE A 246 1.36 -16.84 -6.02
N ASP A 247 0.23 -16.93 -6.70
CA ASP A 247 0.16 -16.64 -8.14
C ASP A 247 0.42 -15.16 -8.46
N PHE A 248 -0.01 -14.23 -7.58
CA PHE A 248 0.39 -12.83 -7.68
C PHE A 248 1.92 -12.68 -7.66
N LEU A 249 2.60 -13.28 -6.68
CA LEU A 249 4.06 -13.18 -6.55
C LEU A 249 4.78 -13.83 -7.73
N ARG A 250 4.31 -14.95 -8.23
CA ARG A 250 4.89 -15.65 -9.38
C ARG A 250 4.82 -14.83 -10.67
N HIS A 251 3.76 -14.02 -10.83
CA HIS A 251 3.60 -13.13 -12.00
C HIS A 251 4.17 -11.73 -11.78
N LEU A 252 4.57 -11.37 -10.54
CA LEU A 252 5.14 -10.07 -10.22
C LEU A 252 6.57 -9.97 -10.74
N SER A 253 6.95 -8.81 -11.32
CA SER A 253 8.35 -8.56 -11.69
C SER A 253 9.30 -8.81 -10.50
N PRO A 254 10.43 -9.52 -10.70
CA PRO A 254 11.39 -9.78 -9.63
C PRO A 254 12.06 -8.51 -9.06
N ASP A 255 12.02 -7.40 -9.81
CA ASP A 255 12.60 -6.12 -9.39
C ASP A 255 11.73 -5.37 -8.37
N ILE A 256 10.43 -5.69 -8.28
CA ILE A 256 9.50 -5.03 -7.36
C ILE A 256 9.70 -5.55 -5.93
N ALA A 257 9.97 -4.64 -4.99
CA ALA A 257 10.11 -5.04 -3.59
C ALA A 257 8.75 -5.18 -2.89
N VAL A 258 8.57 -6.28 -2.17
CA VAL A 258 7.32 -6.63 -1.47
C VAL A 258 7.39 -6.14 -0.02
N GLN A 259 6.56 -5.14 0.31
CA GLN A 259 6.51 -4.59 1.68
C GLN A 259 5.85 -5.55 2.66
N ARG A 260 4.78 -6.23 2.22
CA ARG A 260 4.11 -7.30 2.95
C ARG A 260 3.20 -8.08 2.01
N ILE A 261 2.96 -9.34 2.33
CA ILE A 261 2.03 -10.23 1.62
C ILE A 261 0.68 -10.37 2.32
N ILE A 262 0.61 -10.01 3.59
CA ILE A 262 -0.61 -9.91 4.39
C ILE A 262 -0.39 -8.89 5.52
N GLY A 263 -1.43 -8.23 6.00
CA GLY A 263 -1.34 -7.24 7.07
C GLY A 263 -2.03 -7.69 8.37
N ARG A 264 -1.64 -7.05 9.47
CA ARG A 264 -2.41 -7.10 10.71
C ARG A 264 -3.73 -6.36 10.49
N ALA A 265 -4.83 -6.95 10.91
CA ALA A 265 -6.13 -6.30 11.02
C ALA A 265 -6.33 -5.75 12.43
N PRO A 266 -7.18 -4.71 12.62
CA PRO A 266 -7.61 -4.30 13.95
C PRO A 266 -8.27 -5.48 14.69
N GLU A 267 -7.96 -5.64 15.97
CA GLU A 267 -8.56 -6.70 16.80
C GLU A 267 -9.94 -6.30 17.31
N GLU A 268 -10.09 -5.02 17.62
CA GLU A 268 -11.33 -4.43 18.09
C GLU A 268 -12.20 -3.97 16.92
N ASN A 269 -13.51 -4.00 17.12
CA ASN A 269 -14.50 -3.49 16.17
C ASN A 269 -14.51 -4.18 14.79
N THR A 270 -14.04 -5.43 14.68
CA THR A 270 -13.93 -6.18 13.40
C THR A 270 -14.88 -7.38 13.41
N LEU A 271 -15.66 -7.56 12.32
CA LEU A 271 -16.54 -8.72 12.11
C LEU A 271 -15.80 -9.87 11.44
N PHE A 272 -14.91 -9.56 10.49
CA PHE A 272 -14.08 -10.53 9.81
C PHE A 272 -12.66 -10.02 9.70
N SER A 273 -11.69 -10.86 10.04
CA SER A 273 -10.27 -10.61 9.82
C SER A 273 -9.49 -11.90 9.73
N ASN A 274 -8.67 -12.02 8.70
CA ASN A 274 -7.67 -13.07 8.53
C ASN A 274 -8.19 -14.50 8.86
N TRP A 275 -9.47 -14.81 8.56
CA TRP A 275 -10.12 -16.13 8.84
C TRP A 275 -9.93 -16.59 10.28
N SER A 276 -9.96 -15.68 11.25
CA SER A 276 -9.69 -15.93 12.67
C SER A 276 -8.30 -16.54 12.94
N MET A 277 -7.37 -16.39 12.01
CA MET A 277 -5.96 -16.80 12.13
C MET A 277 -5.08 -15.57 12.36
N SER A 278 -3.94 -15.75 13.01
CA SER A 278 -2.94 -14.70 13.07
C SER A 278 -2.30 -14.47 11.70
N TRP A 279 -2.08 -13.20 11.34
CA TRP A 279 -1.50 -12.83 10.04
C TRP A 279 -0.13 -13.47 9.80
N TRP A 280 0.70 -13.61 10.85
CA TRP A 280 2.02 -14.23 10.74
C TRP A 280 1.93 -15.73 10.40
N LYS A 281 0.91 -16.46 10.89
CA LYS A 281 0.71 -17.86 10.55
C LYS A 281 0.36 -18.03 9.07
N ILE A 282 -0.51 -17.20 8.54
CA ILE A 282 -0.85 -17.22 7.10
C ILE A 282 0.38 -16.87 6.26
N HIS A 283 1.15 -15.86 6.70
CA HIS A 283 2.40 -15.48 6.07
C HIS A 283 3.38 -16.65 5.99
N ASP A 284 3.63 -17.33 7.13
CA ASP A 284 4.58 -18.43 7.20
C ASP A 284 4.11 -19.66 6.37
N GLU A 285 2.80 -19.91 6.33
CA GLU A 285 2.23 -20.96 5.49
C GLU A 285 2.44 -20.68 3.99
N ILE A 286 2.28 -19.42 3.53
CA ILE A 286 2.54 -19.01 2.15
C ILE A 286 4.03 -19.19 1.82
N GLU A 287 4.94 -18.71 2.68
CA GLU A 287 6.39 -18.85 2.45
C GLU A 287 6.82 -20.34 2.43
N LYS A 288 6.24 -21.15 3.32
CA LYS A 288 6.48 -22.58 3.36
C LYS A 288 6.04 -23.27 2.07
N GLU A 289 4.82 -22.99 1.62
CA GLU A 289 4.27 -23.59 0.40
C GLU A 289 5.07 -23.21 -0.84
N MET A 290 5.44 -21.93 -0.99
CA MET A 290 6.31 -21.49 -2.08
C MET A 290 7.66 -22.21 -2.05
N THR A 291 8.25 -22.36 -0.86
CA THR A 291 9.54 -23.06 -0.70
C THR A 291 9.44 -24.53 -1.07
N GLU A 292 8.40 -25.24 -0.59
CA GLU A 292 8.20 -26.67 -0.85
C GLU A 292 7.93 -26.95 -2.34
N LYS A 293 7.24 -26.04 -3.03
CA LYS A 293 6.95 -26.15 -4.47
C LYS A 293 8.06 -25.58 -5.37
N GLY A 294 9.09 -24.97 -4.79
CA GLY A 294 10.17 -24.33 -5.54
C GLY A 294 9.73 -23.05 -6.29
N TYR A 295 8.65 -22.40 -5.85
CA TYR A 295 8.13 -21.19 -6.47
C TYR A 295 8.91 -19.97 -5.96
N ILE A 296 9.19 -19.04 -6.88
CA ILE A 296 9.85 -17.77 -6.58
C ILE A 296 9.11 -16.62 -7.26
N GLN A 297 9.27 -15.42 -6.71
CA GLN A 297 8.76 -14.21 -7.38
C GLN A 297 9.29 -14.11 -8.80
N GLY A 298 8.37 -13.89 -9.74
CA GLY A 298 8.68 -13.67 -11.13
C GLY A 298 8.98 -14.93 -11.95
N ASP A 299 8.80 -16.14 -11.41
CA ASP A 299 9.01 -17.37 -12.20
C ASP A 299 8.02 -17.51 -13.38
N LEU A 300 6.90 -16.77 -13.34
CA LEU A 300 5.94 -16.63 -14.44
C LEU A 300 5.93 -15.22 -15.08
N TYR A 301 6.93 -14.39 -14.78
CA TYR A 301 7.10 -13.06 -15.39
C TYR A 301 7.68 -13.16 -16.80
N MET A 302 6.85 -13.55 -17.77
CA MET A 302 7.26 -13.74 -19.17
C MET A 302 6.28 -13.14 -20.18
N TYR A 303 5.46 -12.19 -19.77
CA TYR A 303 4.41 -11.57 -20.59
C TYR A 303 4.77 -10.18 -21.13
N THR A 304 5.99 -9.69 -20.88
CA THR A 304 6.55 -8.43 -21.41
C THR A 304 7.40 -8.69 -22.66
N ASP A 305 7.94 -7.62 -23.24
CA ASP A 305 8.94 -7.66 -24.33
C ASP A 305 8.51 -8.45 -25.57
N GLY A 306 7.22 -8.33 -25.94
CA GLY A 306 6.69 -9.00 -27.11
C GLY A 306 6.72 -10.53 -26.98
N SER A 307 6.35 -11.05 -25.81
CA SER A 307 6.44 -12.48 -25.47
C SER A 307 5.85 -13.44 -26.50
N ALA A 308 4.84 -13.01 -27.26
CA ALA A 308 4.20 -13.83 -28.30
C ALA A 308 5.13 -14.16 -29.48
N VAL A 309 6.16 -13.35 -29.73
CA VAL A 309 7.12 -13.54 -30.83
C VAL A 309 8.51 -13.93 -30.34
N ARG A 310 8.68 -14.21 -29.05
CA ARG A 310 9.99 -14.49 -28.44
C ARG A 310 10.76 -15.62 -29.11
N ASN A 311 10.05 -16.61 -29.69
CA ASN A 311 10.67 -17.73 -30.38
C ASN A 311 11.09 -17.42 -31.85
N PHE A 312 10.81 -16.20 -32.31
CA PHE A 312 11.13 -15.76 -33.67
C PHE A 312 12.23 -14.70 -33.72
N VAL A 313 12.70 -14.23 -32.59
CA VAL A 313 13.74 -13.18 -32.46
C VAL A 313 14.95 -13.64 -31.66
#